data_615335caa7bae3da32e1bd2affb15732
#
_entry.id   615335caa7bae3da32e1bd2affb15732
#
_cell.length_a   1.000
_cell.length_b   1.000
_cell.length_c   1.000
_cell.angle_alpha   90.00
_cell.angle_beta   90.00
_cell.angle_gamma   90.00
#
_symmetry.space_group_name_H-M   'P 1'
#
loop_
_entity.id
_entity.type
_entity.pdbx_description
1 polymer ?
#
loop_
_entity_poly.entity_id
_entity_poly.type
_entity_poly.pdbx_seq_one_letter_code
_entity_poly.pdbx_strand_id
1 'polypeptide(L)'
;MAEFFESDVWVHFDELMSRLRKIVYILVISIVIVMSLPADLSKLTRLDFNDYDLLVTVLMEYVQDAVLPEGVTLIALNWLDSFYIYVTLCFAISFTVTLPYTAYQIYGFIAPAIYEKEKRSIITFVPVFMTLFLFGVAYSYFVIVPTTFSVLYKFVNQTRVMPFYSLKDFFDLITFGLLGAGILYTFPIVIYFLVQLDLLLLDELKSMRRHLFVGLSILTAVLTPDPTPVSMILMTIPFYFLFEITVLVLSFTMRNKPDRVLEDGRRVAEEMLARKNQPKEPVLLEEDFLE
;
A
#
# COMPACT_ATOMS: atom_id res chain seq x y z
N MET A 1 -32.79 -18.04 1.93
CA MET A 1 -31.45 -17.96 1.28
C MET A 1 -30.95 -16.52 1.10
N ALA A 2 -31.78 -15.55 0.69
CA ALA A 2 -31.36 -14.13 0.57
C ALA A 2 -31.01 -13.49 1.92
N GLU A 3 -31.74 -13.72 2.98
CA GLU A 3 -31.48 -13.17 4.32
C GLU A 3 -30.17 -13.70 4.94
N PHE A 4 -29.73 -14.91 4.59
CA PHE A 4 -28.45 -15.47 5.08
C PHE A 4 -27.26 -14.81 4.39
N PHE A 5 -27.36 -14.49 3.10
CA PHE A 5 -26.31 -13.75 2.37
C PHE A 5 -26.22 -12.28 2.83
N GLU A 6 -27.34 -11.66 3.16
CA GLU A 6 -27.36 -10.28 3.67
C GLU A 6 -26.68 -10.16 5.04
N SER A 7 -26.90 -11.10 5.95
CA SER A 7 -26.29 -11.07 7.28
C SER A 7 -24.76 -11.21 7.24
N ASP A 8 -24.21 -12.07 6.37
CA ASP A 8 -22.76 -12.28 6.26
C ASP A 8 -22.03 -11.09 5.64
N VAL A 9 -22.64 -10.41 4.67
CA VAL A 9 -22.08 -9.19 4.06
C VAL A 9 -22.02 -8.05 5.07
N TRP A 10 -23.08 -7.86 5.89
CA TRP A 10 -23.10 -6.83 6.93
C TRP A 10 -22.06 -7.08 8.03
N VAL A 11 -21.86 -8.33 8.45
CA VAL A 11 -20.84 -8.69 9.43
C VAL A 11 -19.42 -8.38 8.90
N HIS A 12 -19.14 -8.70 7.63
CA HIS A 12 -17.86 -8.36 6.99
C HIS A 12 -17.66 -6.85 6.85
N PHE A 13 -18.72 -6.12 6.53
CA PHE A 13 -18.67 -4.67 6.44
C PHE A 13 -18.40 -4.02 7.80
N ASP A 14 -19.05 -4.49 8.88
CA ASP A 14 -18.82 -4.00 10.24
C ASP A 14 -17.37 -4.29 10.71
N GLU A 15 -16.82 -5.45 10.34
CA GLU A 15 -15.42 -5.77 10.62
C GLU A 15 -14.47 -4.82 9.89
N LEU A 16 -14.71 -4.56 8.59
CA LEU A 16 -13.93 -3.60 7.81
C LEU A 16 -13.96 -2.20 8.44
N MET A 17 -15.14 -1.73 8.78
CA MET A 17 -15.31 -0.41 9.41
C MET A 17 -14.66 -0.32 10.78
N SER A 18 -14.72 -1.39 11.58
CA SER A 18 -14.03 -1.46 12.87
C SER A 18 -12.51 -1.35 12.71
N ARG A 19 -11.93 -2.07 11.75
CA ARG A 19 -10.48 -2.03 11.46
C ARG A 19 -10.06 -0.70 10.89
N LEU A 20 -10.82 -0.14 9.95
CA LEU A 20 -10.57 1.18 9.38
C LEU A 20 -10.58 2.28 10.47
N ARG A 21 -11.55 2.23 11.38
CA ARG A 21 -11.62 3.16 12.52
C ARG A 21 -10.37 3.09 13.39
N LYS A 22 -9.84 1.89 13.66
CA LYS A 22 -8.60 1.71 14.43
C LYS A 22 -7.39 2.32 13.71
N ILE A 23 -7.30 2.13 12.39
CA ILE A 23 -6.23 2.73 11.56
C ILE A 23 -6.29 4.26 11.66
N VAL A 24 -7.48 4.84 11.46
CA VAL A 24 -7.68 6.30 11.52
C VAL A 24 -7.33 6.85 12.90
N TYR A 25 -7.76 6.21 13.99
CA TYR A 25 -7.43 6.66 15.34
C TYR A 25 -5.91 6.67 15.59
N ILE A 26 -5.20 5.60 15.22
CA ILE A 26 -3.75 5.53 15.40
C ILE A 26 -3.04 6.56 14.52
N LEU A 27 -3.50 6.76 13.29
CA LEU A 27 -2.96 7.78 12.40
C LEU A 27 -3.13 9.18 12.99
N VAL A 28 -4.33 9.53 13.47
CA VAL A 28 -4.58 10.85 14.08
C VAL A 28 -3.72 11.06 15.34
N ILE A 29 -3.62 10.06 16.20
CA ILE A 29 -2.77 10.11 17.38
C ILE A 29 -1.29 10.30 16.97
N SER A 30 -0.83 9.55 15.97
CA SER A 30 0.54 9.67 15.44
C SER A 30 0.81 11.07 14.87
N ILE A 31 -0.14 11.67 14.14
CA ILE A 31 0.00 13.04 13.63
C ILE A 31 0.19 14.03 14.78
N VAL A 32 -0.64 13.96 15.82
CA VAL A 32 -0.53 14.85 16.98
C VAL A 32 0.82 14.68 17.69
N ILE A 33 1.29 13.44 17.82
CA ILE A 33 2.61 13.16 18.40
C ILE A 33 3.71 13.78 17.53
N VAL A 34 3.72 13.51 16.21
CA VAL A 34 4.75 14.03 15.29
C VAL A 34 4.74 15.54 15.22
N MET A 35 3.55 16.17 15.27
CA MET A 35 3.43 17.63 15.33
C MET A 35 4.08 18.25 16.59
N SER A 36 4.13 17.50 17.68
CA SER A 36 4.65 17.96 18.96
C SER A 36 6.10 17.53 19.22
N LEU A 37 6.71 16.73 18.33
CA LEU A 37 8.06 16.20 18.52
C LEU A 37 9.12 17.28 18.33
N PRO A 38 9.98 17.53 19.36
CA PRO A 38 11.15 18.39 19.19
C PRO A 38 12.24 17.70 18.38
N ALA A 39 13.03 18.47 17.66
CA ALA A 39 14.21 17.98 16.95
C ALA A 39 15.26 17.42 17.93
N ASP A 40 15.36 18.02 19.12
CA ASP A 40 16.27 17.60 20.18
C ASP A 40 15.50 17.08 21.41
N LEU A 41 15.48 15.74 21.55
CA LEU A 41 14.84 15.07 22.68
C LEU A 41 15.44 15.44 24.05
N SER A 42 16.69 15.95 24.10
CA SER A 42 17.31 16.39 25.35
C SER A 42 16.65 17.67 25.89
N LYS A 43 16.09 18.50 25.04
CA LYS A 43 15.34 19.72 25.41
C LYS A 43 14.02 19.39 26.11
N LEU A 44 13.41 18.26 25.75
CA LEU A 44 12.16 17.76 26.36
C LEU A 44 12.38 17.44 27.86
N THR A 45 13.55 16.89 28.21
CA THR A 45 13.90 16.55 29.60
C THR A 45 14.25 17.76 30.43
N ARG A 46 14.66 18.89 29.82
CA ARG A 46 15.03 20.14 30.50
C ARG A 46 13.89 21.15 30.60
N LEU A 47 12.72 20.88 30.00
CA LEU A 47 11.56 21.79 29.94
C LEU A 47 11.91 23.21 29.44
N ASP A 48 12.86 23.30 28.52
CA ASP A 48 13.33 24.56 27.95
C ASP A 48 12.56 24.86 26.68
N PHE A 49 11.49 25.66 26.80
CA PHE A 49 10.56 25.95 25.69
C PHE A 49 10.94 27.19 24.88
N ASN A 50 12.05 27.88 25.23
CA ASN A 50 12.44 29.13 24.56
C ASN A 50 13.14 28.92 23.22
N ASP A 51 13.65 27.73 22.96
CA ASP A 51 14.43 27.42 21.75
C ASP A 51 13.96 26.04 21.19
N TYR A 52 12.64 25.96 20.89
CA TYR A 52 11.98 24.71 20.56
C TYR A 52 11.87 24.54 19.05
N ASP A 53 12.91 23.93 18.47
CA ASP A 53 12.87 23.54 17.07
C ASP A 53 12.05 22.23 16.91
N LEU A 54 11.04 22.27 16.07
CA LEU A 54 10.23 21.11 15.77
C LEU A 54 11.00 20.17 14.81
N LEU A 55 10.90 18.85 15.01
CA LEU A 55 11.56 17.87 14.16
C LEU A 55 11.21 18.07 12.67
N VAL A 56 9.97 18.38 12.39
CA VAL A 56 9.47 18.56 11.02
C VAL A 56 10.06 19.80 10.37
N THR A 57 10.33 20.89 11.14
CA THR A 57 10.94 22.10 10.61
C THR A 57 12.40 21.85 10.20
N VAL A 58 13.15 21.11 11.02
CA VAL A 58 14.52 20.70 10.68
C VAL A 58 14.54 19.77 9.47
N LEU A 59 13.55 18.88 9.36
CA LEU A 59 13.42 18.04 8.18
C LEU A 59 13.09 18.84 6.91
N MET A 60 12.27 19.90 7.03
CA MET A 60 11.99 20.83 5.91
C MET A 60 13.28 21.48 5.40
N GLU A 61 14.10 22.01 6.29
CA GLU A 61 15.38 22.64 5.94
C GLU A 61 16.31 21.62 5.27
N TYR A 62 16.45 20.43 5.87
CA TYR A 62 17.28 19.36 5.30
C TYR A 62 16.85 18.94 3.89
N VAL A 63 15.55 18.80 3.66
CA VAL A 63 15.01 18.41 2.34
C VAL A 63 15.23 19.53 1.32
N GLN A 64 15.09 20.80 1.72
CA GLN A 64 15.37 21.94 0.85
C GLN A 64 16.85 21.92 0.40
N ASP A 65 17.77 21.80 1.35
CA ASP A 65 19.21 21.83 1.08
C ASP A 65 19.66 20.62 0.23
N ALA A 66 19.03 19.46 0.44
CA ALA A 66 19.38 18.22 -0.27
C ALA A 66 18.87 18.14 -1.72
N VAL A 67 17.72 18.76 -2.00
CA VAL A 67 17.00 18.57 -3.27
C VAL A 67 17.08 19.81 -4.16
N LEU A 68 17.18 21.00 -3.57
CA LEU A 68 17.12 22.26 -4.33
C LEU A 68 18.42 22.49 -5.11
N PRO A 69 18.36 22.72 -6.44
CA PRO A 69 19.53 23.10 -7.22
C PRO A 69 20.09 24.47 -6.80
N GLU A 70 21.40 24.68 -6.96
CA GLU A 70 22.03 25.97 -6.69
C GLU A 70 21.39 27.12 -7.54
N GLY A 71 21.09 28.22 -6.87
CA GLY A 71 20.52 29.42 -7.53
C GLY A 71 18.99 29.42 -7.68
N VAL A 72 18.30 28.44 -7.13
CA VAL A 72 16.83 28.41 -7.05
C VAL A 72 16.38 29.00 -5.73
N THR A 73 15.35 29.87 -5.76
CA THR A 73 14.76 30.47 -4.56
C THR A 73 13.31 30.01 -4.43
N LEU A 74 12.96 29.51 -3.26
CA LEU A 74 11.58 29.19 -2.92
C LEU A 74 10.89 30.41 -2.30
N ILE A 75 9.64 30.65 -2.71
CA ILE A 75 8.82 31.74 -2.16
C ILE A 75 7.50 31.18 -1.65
N ALA A 76 7.07 31.63 -0.49
CA ALA A 76 5.72 31.39 0.00
C ALA A 76 4.77 32.37 -0.71
N LEU A 77 3.80 31.86 -1.45
CA LEU A 77 2.82 32.66 -2.18
C LEU A 77 1.65 33.07 -1.28
N ASN A 78 1.32 32.23 -0.31
CA ASN A 78 0.22 32.46 0.64
C ASN A 78 0.73 32.36 2.08
N TRP A 79 0.04 33.05 2.98
CA TRP A 79 0.40 33.08 4.41
C TRP A 79 0.30 31.72 5.09
N LEU A 80 -0.55 30.84 4.57
CA LEU A 80 -0.79 29.51 5.14
C LEU A 80 0.12 28.43 4.50
N ASP A 81 0.94 28.74 3.50
CA ASP A 81 1.74 27.75 2.80
C ASP A 81 2.68 26.99 3.75
N SER A 82 3.39 27.69 4.63
CA SER A 82 4.30 27.07 5.60
C SER A 82 3.57 26.16 6.59
N PHE A 83 2.39 26.58 7.07
CA PHE A 83 1.56 25.75 7.95
C PHE A 83 1.01 24.52 7.24
N TYR A 84 0.53 24.68 6.01
CA TYR A 84 0.06 23.59 5.18
C TYR A 84 1.14 22.51 4.95
N ILE A 85 2.36 22.96 4.59
CA ILE A 85 3.51 22.06 4.39
C ILE A 85 3.85 21.32 5.69
N TYR A 86 3.89 22.04 6.81
CA TYR A 86 4.14 21.45 8.12
C TYR A 86 3.15 20.30 8.42
N VAL A 87 1.85 20.54 8.27
CA VAL A 87 0.80 19.54 8.49
C VAL A 87 0.93 18.38 7.50
N THR A 88 1.22 18.65 6.24
CA THR A 88 1.38 17.63 5.19
C THR A 88 2.56 16.71 5.46
N LEU A 89 3.69 17.26 5.91
CA LEU A 89 4.87 16.47 6.31
C LEU A 89 4.60 15.66 7.58
N CYS A 90 3.92 16.25 8.58
CA CYS A 90 3.49 15.50 9.77
C CYS A 90 2.60 14.31 9.38
N PHE A 91 1.69 14.50 8.45
CA PHE A 91 0.86 13.42 7.91
C PHE A 91 1.71 12.34 7.22
N ALA A 92 2.66 12.73 6.36
CA ALA A 92 3.51 11.79 5.62
C ALA A 92 4.37 10.92 6.55
N ILE A 93 4.99 11.54 7.57
CA ILE A 93 5.79 10.83 8.57
C ILE A 93 4.88 9.89 9.38
N SER A 94 3.75 10.40 9.87
CA SER A 94 2.80 9.62 10.66
C SER A 94 2.22 8.45 9.88
N PHE A 95 1.90 8.65 8.62
CA PHE A 95 1.45 7.59 7.71
C PHE A 95 2.52 6.51 7.59
N THR A 96 3.77 6.89 7.34
CA THR A 96 4.91 5.96 7.23
C THR A 96 5.11 5.16 8.52
N VAL A 97 5.07 5.83 9.68
CA VAL A 97 5.25 5.18 11.00
C VAL A 97 4.10 4.23 11.33
N THR A 98 2.86 4.59 10.96
CA THR A 98 1.67 3.77 11.24
C THR A 98 1.44 2.67 10.19
N LEU A 99 2.19 2.66 9.10
CA LEU A 99 2.03 1.72 8.00
C LEU A 99 2.16 0.24 8.42
N PRO A 100 3.10 -0.18 9.30
CA PRO A 100 3.17 -1.57 9.76
C PRO A 100 1.89 -2.03 10.44
N TYR A 101 1.29 -1.14 11.26
CA TYR A 101 0.01 -1.42 11.90
C TYR A 101 -1.13 -1.46 10.89
N THR A 102 -1.12 -0.55 9.92
CA THR A 102 -2.10 -0.52 8.82
C THR A 102 -2.04 -1.81 8.01
N ALA A 103 -0.83 -2.25 7.63
CA ALA A 103 -0.61 -3.51 6.93
C ALA A 103 -1.12 -4.72 7.74
N TYR A 104 -0.87 -4.73 9.05
CA TYR A 104 -1.38 -5.75 9.95
C TYR A 104 -2.92 -5.78 9.99
N GLN A 105 -3.58 -4.62 10.05
CA GLN A 105 -5.05 -4.54 10.06
C GLN A 105 -5.66 -4.98 8.72
N ILE A 106 -5.06 -4.58 7.60
CA ILE A 106 -5.48 -5.00 6.25
C ILE A 106 -5.34 -6.51 6.12
N TYR A 107 -4.19 -7.04 6.50
CA TYR A 107 -3.99 -8.49 6.47
C TYR A 107 -4.99 -9.22 7.37
N GLY A 108 -5.22 -8.73 8.59
CA GLY A 108 -6.17 -9.32 9.52
C GLY A 108 -7.62 -9.32 9.01
N PHE A 109 -7.99 -8.40 8.12
CA PHE A 109 -9.28 -8.40 7.44
C PHE A 109 -9.37 -9.51 6.37
N ILE A 110 -8.28 -9.75 5.66
CA ILE A 110 -8.21 -10.77 4.61
C ILE A 110 -7.99 -12.17 5.22
N ALA A 111 -7.36 -12.27 6.39
CA ALA A 111 -6.96 -13.51 7.03
C ALA A 111 -8.09 -14.51 7.39
N PRO A 112 -9.34 -14.13 7.72
CA PRO A 112 -10.42 -15.09 7.94
C PRO A 112 -10.74 -15.97 6.72
N ALA A 113 -10.45 -15.47 5.51
CA ALA A 113 -10.59 -16.22 4.26
C ALA A 113 -9.45 -17.24 4.06
N ILE A 114 -8.42 -17.23 4.92
CA ILE A 114 -7.23 -18.07 4.79
C ILE A 114 -7.31 -19.26 5.75
N TYR A 115 -7.00 -20.47 5.26
CA TYR A 115 -6.94 -21.68 6.05
C TYR A 115 -5.93 -21.57 7.22
N GLU A 116 -6.20 -22.26 8.35
CA GLU A 116 -5.39 -22.20 9.57
C GLU A 116 -3.88 -22.50 9.37
N LYS A 117 -3.52 -23.25 8.35
CA LYS A 117 -2.12 -23.58 8.00
C LYS A 117 -1.32 -22.40 7.45
N GLU A 118 -1.98 -21.34 6.99
CA GLU A 118 -1.36 -20.17 6.36
C GLU A 118 -1.25 -18.96 7.29
N LYS A 119 -1.71 -19.05 8.54
CA LYS A 119 -1.54 -17.99 9.56
C LYS A 119 -0.08 -17.57 9.77
N ARG A 120 0.88 -18.46 9.46
CA ARG A 120 2.32 -18.15 9.49
C ARG A 120 2.73 -17.12 8.43
N SER A 121 1.91 -16.91 7.42
CA SER A 121 2.12 -15.95 6.33
C SER A 121 2.03 -14.48 6.80
N ILE A 122 1.32 -14.20 7.90
CA ILE A 122 1.21 -12.84 8.49
C ILE A 122 2.58 -12.28 8.86
N ILE A 123 3.41 -13.12 9.50
CA ILE A 123 4.73 -12.73 10.00
C ILE A 123 5.63 -12.30 8.84
N THR A 124 5.39 -12.84 7.65
CA THR A 124 6.16 -12.51 6.44
C THR A 124 5.56 -11.34 5.68
N PHE A 125 4.23 -11.17 5.70
CA PHE A 125 3.56 -10.10 4.95
C PHE A 125 3.98 -8.71 5.39
N VAL A 126 3.86 -8.40 6.68
CA VAL A 126 4.12 -7.04 7.20
C VAL A 126 5.56 -6.59 6.94
N PRO A 127 6.61 -7.39 7.24
CA PRO A 127 7.98 -6.98 6.93
C PRO A 127 8.25 -6.78 5.44
N VAL A 128 7.73 -7.66 4.56
CA VAL A 128 7.92 -7.53 3.11
C VAL A 128 7.19 -6.29 2.59
N PHE A 129 5.96 -6.05 3.05
CA PHE A 129 5.19 -4.86 2.72
C PHE A 129 5.95 -3.59 3.10
N MET A 130 6.49 -3.54 4.33
CA MET A 130 7.31 -2.41 4.80
C MET A 130 8.58 -2.23 3.99
N THR A 131 9.29 -3.32 3.67
CA THR A 131 10.52 -3.25 2.88
C THR A 131 10.24 -2.69 1.48
N LEU A 132 9.16 -3.13 0.83
CA LEU A 132 8.76 -2.61 -0.48
C LEU A 132 8.34 -1.14 -0.42
N PHE A 133 7.59 -0.76 0.62
CA PHE A 133 7.22 0.64 0.83
C PHE A 133 8.45 1.53 1.01
N LEU A 134 9.34 1.17 1.93
CA LEU A 134 10.57 1.93 2.18
C LEU A 134 11.48 1.96 0.96
N PHE A 135 11.55 0.87 0.21
CA PHE A 135 12.25 0.85 -1.07
C PHE A 135 11.66 1.87 -2.05
N GLY A 136 10.32 1.92 -2.18
CA GLY A 136 9.63 2.88 -3.03
C GLY A 136 9.90 4.32 -2.61
N VAL A 137 9.82 4.62 -1.31
CA VAL A 137 10.13 5.95 -0.75
C VAL A 137 11.60 6.32 -1.02
N ALA A 138 12.54 5.42 -0.72
CA ALA A 138 13.97 5.65 -0.94
C ALA A 138 14.27 5.86 -2.43
N TYR A 139 13.72 5.02 -3.31
CA TYR A 139 13.89 5.16 -4.75
C TYR A 139 13.32 6.49 -5.26
N SER A 140 12.16 6.90 -4.76
CA SER A 140 11.57 8.20 -5.10
C SER A 140 12.48 9.34 -4.65
N TYR A 141 12.98 9.31 -3.42
CA TYR A 141 13.83 10.36 -2.86
C TYR A 141 15.18 10.50 -3.61
N PHE A 142 15.86 9.38 -3.88
CA PHE A 142 17.20 9.41 -4.48
C PHE A 142 17.20 9.50 -6.00
N VAL A 143 16.14 9.06 -6.68
CA VAL A 143 16.11 8.94 -8.14
C VAL A 143 15.00 9.78 -8.76
N ILE A 144 13.74 9.58 -8.36
CA ILE A 144 12.61 10.23 -9.04
C ILE A 144 12.65 11.74 -8.78
N VAL A 145 12.67 12.16 -7.53
CA VAL A 145 12.59 13.56 -7.12
C VAL A 145 13.73 14.40 -7.72
N PRO A 146 15.03 14.03 -7.58
CA PRO A 146 16.10 14.82 -8.16
C PRO A 146 16.06 14.88 -9.70
N THR A 147 15.65 13.77 -10.34
CA THR A 147 15.53 13.74 -11.80
C THR A 147 14.38 14.64 -12.28
N THR A 148 13.24 14.60 -11.60
CA THR A 148 12.09 15.47 -11.89
C THR A 148 12.46 16.94 -11.78
N PHE A 149 13.10 17.35 -10.68
CA PHE A 149 13.56 18.74 -10.54
C PHE A 149 14.59 19.13 -11.60
N SER A 150 15.54 18.24 -11.93
CA SER A 150 16.53 18.48 -12.98
C SER A 150 15.89 18.69 -14.36
N VAL A 151 14.84 17.93 -14.67
CA VAL A 151 14.10 18.06 -15.93
C VAL A 151 13.31 19.37 -15.95
N LEU A 152 12.55 19.65 -14.89
CA LEU A 152 11.76 20.88 -14.78
C LEU A 152 12.65 22.13 -14.82
N TYR A 153 13.78 22.10 -14.14
CA TYR A 153 14.74 23.22 -14.14
C TYR A 153 15.33 23.51 -15.52
N LYS A 154 15.58 22.46 -16.34
CA LYS A 154 16.05 22.64 -17.74
C LYS A 154 15.04 23.40 -18.58
N PHE A 155 13.72 23.16 -18.40
CA PHE A 155 12.67 23.91 -19.12
C PHE A 155 12.67 25.39 -18.74
N VAL A 156 12.84 25.73 -17.47
CA VAL A 156 12.89 27.12 -17.00
C VAL A 156 14.10 27.85 -17.53
N ASN A 157 15.26 27.22 -17.52
CA ASN A 157 16.50 27.83 -18.06
C ASN A 157 16.42 28.18 -19.56
N GLN A 158 15.64 27.40 -20.34
CA GLN A 158 15.41 27.70 -21.77
C GLN A 158 14.57 28.95 -21.98
N THR A 159 13.73 29.30 -21.01
CA THR A 159 12.81 30.47 -21.12
C THR A 159 13.43 31.79 -20.68
N ARG A 160 14.67 31.81 -20.16
CA ARG A 160 15.37 33.00 -19.61
C ARG A 160 14.61 33.72 -18.52
N VAL A 161 13.76 33.03 -17.77
CA VAL A 161 12.99 33.56 -16.63
C VAL A 161 13.76 33.27 -15.33
N MET A 162 13.67 34.15 -14.35
CA MET A 162 14.21 33.88 -13.02
C MET A 162 13.44 32.73 -12.35
N PRO A 163 14.14 31.70 -11.84
CA PRO A 163 13.51 30.51 -11.26
C PRO A 163 13.00 30.79 -9.83
N PHE A 164 11.82 31.37 -9.72
CA PHE A 164 11.09 31.44 -8.45
C PHE A 164 10.06 30.31 -8.40
N TYR A 165 10.18 29.44 -7.42
CA TYR A 165 9.25 28.32 -7.25
C TYR A 165 8.40 28.51 -5.99
N SER A 166 7.16 28.05 -6.06
CA SER A 166 6.28 28.01 -4.90
C SER A 166 6.82 27.01 -3.88
N LEU A 167 6.98 27.46 -2.64
CA LEU A 167 7.37 26.62 -1.51
C LEU A 167 6.40 25.44 -1.35
N LYS A 168 5.11 25.69 -1.49
CA LYS A 168 4.06 24.68 -1.40
C LYS A 168 4.20 23.62 -2.49
N ASP A 169 4.32 24.02 -3.76
CA ASP A 169 4.40 23.08 -4.88
C ASP A 169 5.65 22.21 -4.82
N PHE A 170 6.76 22.76 -4.29
CA PHE A 170 7.99 22.02 -4.05
C PHE A 170 7.77 20.89 -3.04
N PHE A 171 7.19 21.19 -1.88
CA PHE A 171 6.93 20.17 -0.87
C PHE A 171 5.82 19.22 -1.24
N ASP A 172 4.80 19.64 -1.95
CA ASP A 172 3.74 18.79 -2.49
C ASP A 172 4.33 17.74 -3.44
N LEU A 173 5.19 18.16 -4.39
CA LEU A 173 5.84 17.26 -5.33
C LEU A 173 6.67 16.18 -4.58
N ILE A 174 7.45 16.59 -3.59
CA ILE A 174 8.26 15.65 -2.81
C ILE A 174 7.36 14.73 -1.99
N THR A 175 6.44 15.27 -1.20
CA THR A 175 5.65 14.49 -0.25
C THR A 175 4.73 13.49 -0.96
N PHE A 176 3.98 13.96 -1.95
CA PHE A 176 3.09 13.08 -2.73
C PHE A 176 3.86 12.14 -3.63
N GLY A 177 5.01 12.56 -4.17
CA GLY A 177 5.92 11.71 -4.93
C GLY A 177 6.49 10.56 -4.10
N LEU A 178 6.94 10.83 -2.87
CA LEU A 178 7.46 9.81 -1.95
C LEU A 178 6.37 8.83 -1.49
N LEU A 179 5.24 9.36 -1.01
CA LEU A 179 4.13 8.53 -0.55
C LEU A 179 3.51 7.72 -1.68
N GLY A 180 3.28 8.35 -2.83
CA GLY A 180 2.72 7.70 -4.02
C GLY A 180 3.62 6.56 -4.51
N ALA A 181 4.93 6.79 -4.61
CA ALA A 181 5.89 5.74 -4.93
C ALA A 181 5.90 4.64 -3.87
N GLY A 182 5.96 4.99 -2.57
CA GLY A 182 5.91 4.02 -1.48
C GLY A 182 4.71 3.09 -1.61
N ILE A 183 3.51 3.65 -1.73
CA ILE A 183 2.26 2.87 -1.89
C ILE A 183 2.30 2.03 -3.17
N LEU A 184 2.70 2.61 -4.30
CA LEU A 184 2.74 1.90 -5.57
C LEU A 184 3.66 0.67 -5.50
N TYR A 185 4.84 0.81 -4.91
CA TYR A 185 5.81 -0.28 -4.82
C TYR A 185 5.39 -1.40 -3.85
N THR A 186 4.33 -1.21 -3.04
CA THR A 186 3.72 -2.30 -2.26
C THR A 186 2.75 -3.18 -3.07
N PHE A 187 2.32 -2.72 -4.25
CA PHE A 187 1.34 -3.45 -5.07
C PHE A 187 1.76 -4.88 -5.44
N PRO A 188 3.03 -5.19 -5.74
CA PRO A 188 3.48 -6.55 -6.03
C PRO A 188 3.20 -7.55 -4.90
N ILE A 189 3.34 -7.15 -3.64
CA ILE A 189 3.02 -8.04 -2.51
C ILE A 189 1.52 -8.27 -2.36
N VAL A 190 0.70 -7.27 -2.71
CA VAL A 190 -0.76 -7.42 -2.74
C VAL A 190 -1.17 -8.44 -3.79
N ILE A 191 -0.60 -8.37 -5.02
CA ILE A 191 -0.82 -9.36 -6.08
C ILE A 191 -0.40 -10.76 -5.62
N TYR A 192 0.77 -10.86 -4.97
CA TYR A 192 1.23 -12.14 -4.44
C TYR A 192 0.20 -12.79 -3.52
N PHE A 193 -0.38 -12.01 -2.60
CA PHE A 193 -1.40 -12.52 -1.69
C PHE A 193 -2.73 -12.82 -2.38
N LEU A 194 -3.17 -12.02 -3.34
CA LEU A 194 -4.39 -12.30 -4.11
C LEU A 194 -4.30 -13.64 -4.85
N VAL A 195 -3.13 -13.95 -5.42
CA VAL A 195 -2.90 -15.24 -6.06
C VAL A 195 -2.81 -16.38 -5.03
N GLN A 196 -2.19 -16.13 -3.88
CA GLN A 196 -2.09 -17.14 -2.82
C GLN A 196 -3.47 -17.49 -2.21
N LEU A 197 -4.41 -16.54 -2.22
CA LEU A 197 -5.79 -16.71 -1.78
C LEU A 197 -6.71 -17.30 -2.86
N ASP A 198 -6.16 -17.69 -4.01
CA ASP A 198 -6.91 -18.19 -5.16
C ASP A 198 -7.97 -17.16 -5.70
N LEU A 199 -7.83 -15.87 -5.34
CA LEU A 199 -8.66 -14.78 -5.86
C LEU A 199 -8.23 -14.33 -7.26
N LEU A 200 -6.99 -14.62 -7.65
CA LEU A 200 -6.42 -14.32 -8.94
C LEU A 200 -5.66 -15.54 -9.46
N LEU A 201 -5.91 -15.95 -10.69
CA LEU A 201 -5.20 -17.08 -11.28
C LEU A 201 -3.84 -16.63 -11.85
N LEU A 202 -2.79 -17.43 -11.59
CA LEU A 202 -1.44 -17.11 -12.05
C LEU A 202 -1.37 -17.05 -13.61
N ASP A 203 -2.14 -17.87 -14.28
CA ASP A 203 -2.15 -17.90 -15.76
C ASP A 203 -2.87 -16.68 -16.34
N GLU A 204 -3.92 -16.17 -15.67
CA GLU A 204 -4.55 -14.90 -16.03
C GLU A 204 -3.54 -13.75 -15.85
N LEU A 205 -2.82 -13.72 -14.74
CA LEU A 205 -1.79 -12.71 -14.48
C LEU A 205 -0.71 -12.70 -15.56
N LYS A 206 -0.25 -13.88 -16.01
CA LYS A 206 0.72 -14.00 -17.09
C LYS A 206 0.16 -13.54 -18.45
N SER A 207 -1.10 -13.81 -18.73
CA SER A 207 -1.76 -13.40 -19.98
C SER A 207 -1.99 -11.89 -20.03
N MET A 208 -2.21 -11.25 -18.88
CA MET A 208 -2.51 -9.83 -18.74
C MET A 208 -1.26 -8.92 -18.65
N ARG A 209 -0.04 -9.44 -18.76
CA ARG A 209 1.22 -8.67 -18.62
C ARG A 209 1.23 -7.36 -19.40
N ARG A 210 0.80 -7.41 -20.69
CA ARG A 210 0.74 -6.21 -21.55
C ARG A 210 -0.25 -5.19 -21.02
N HIS A 211 -1.41 -5.61 -20.57
CA HIS A 211 -2.45 -4.73 -20.03
C HIS A 211 -2.02 -4.14 -18.69
N LEU A 212 -1.36 -4.94 -17.85
CA LEU A 212 -0.78 -4.48 -16.59
C LEU A 212 0.29 -3.42 -16.82
N PHE A 213 1.20 -3.62 -17.79
CA PHE A 213 2.22 -2.61 -18.11
C PHE A 213 1.58 -1.28 -18.51
N VAL A 214 0.56 -1.29 -19.39
CA VAL A 214 -0.16 -0.08 -19.80
C VAL A 214 -0.92 0.53 -18.62
N GLY A 215 -1.63 -0.28 -17.85
CA GLY A 215 -2.36 0.17 -16.66
C GLY A 215 -1.44 0.79 -15.62
N LEU A 216 -0.27 0.19 -15.40
CA LEU A 216 0.76 0.73 -14.51
C LEU A 216 1.34 2.04 -15.02
N SER A 217 1.57 2.16 -16.33
CA SER A 217 2.05 3.41 -16.93
C SER A 217 1.04 4.55 -16.74
N ILE A 218 -0.26 4.25 -16.89
CA ILE A 218 -1.33 5.21 -16.61
C ILE A 218 -1.37 5.55 -15.12
N LEU A 219 -1.30 4.56 -14.26
CA LEU A 219 -1.32 4.75 -12.81
C LEU A 219 -0.13 5.59 -12.34
N THR A 220 1.08 5.32 -12.83
CA THR A 220 2.27 6.11 -12.52
C THR A 220 2.15 7.53 -13.04
N ALA A 221 1.60 7.73 -14.23
CA ALA A 221 1.36 9.08 -14.78
C ALA A 221 0.38 9.91 -13.94
N VAL A 222 -0.59 9.28 -13.28
CA VAL A 222 -1.51 9.95 -12.35
C VAL A 222 -0.87 10.23 -11.00
N LEU A 223 -0.01 9.32 -10.53
CA LEU A 223 0.65 9.43 -9.23
C LEU A 223 1.86 10.38 -9.25
N THR A 224 2.53 10.52 -10.39
CA THR A 224 3.63 11.51 -10.50
C THR A 224 3.04 12.91 -10.54
N PRO A 225 3.45 13.79 -9.63
CA PRO A 225 2.92 15.17 -9.57
C PRO A 225 3.43 16.06 -10.69
N ASP A 226 4.32 15.58 -11.56
CA ASP A 226 4.85 16.28 -12.71
C ASP A 226 4.34 15.67 -14.03
N PRO A 227 4.05 16.49 -15.04
CA PRO A 227 3.50 16.02 -16.32
C PRO A 227 4.57 15.48 -17.28
N THR A 228 5.77 15.13 -16.78
CA THR A 228 6.85 14.70 -17.67
C THR A 228 6.85 13.19 -17.91
N PRO A 229 7.02 12.75 -19.17
CA PRO A 229 7.15 11.32 -19.47
C PRO A 229 8.37 10.66 -18.81
N VAL A 230 9.36 11.47 -18.42
CA VAL A 230 10.61 10.97 -17.81
C VAL A 230 10.33 10.38 -16.43
N SER A 231 9.62 11.09 -15.57
CA SER A 231 9.25 10.63 -14.22
C SER A 231 8.33 9.41 -14.29
N MET A 232 7.37 9.42 -15.22
CA MET A 232 6.49 8.28 -15.47
C MET A 232 7.29 7.02 -15.82
N ILE A 233 8.21 7.10 -16.78
CA ILE A 233 9.05 5.97 -17.21
C ILE A 233 9.95 5.50 -16.06
N LEU A 234 10.57 6.46 -15.37
CA LEU A 234 11.48 6.19 -14.26
C LEU A 234 10.77 5.46 -13.11
N MET A 235 9.50 5.74 -12.88
CA MET A 235 8.69 5.07 -11.87
C MET A 235 8.15 3.71 -12.36
N THR A 236 7.79 3.61 -13.64
CA THR A 236 7.18 2.41 -14.22
C THR A 236 8.18 1.26 -14.37
N ILE A 237 9.42 1.54 -14.81
CA ILE A 237 10.41 0.48 -15.11
C ILE A 237 10.75 -0.36 -13.88
N PRO A 238 11.19 0.20 -12.74
CA PRO A 238 11.51 -0.61 -11.57
C PRO A 238 10.28 -1.29 -10.98
N PHE A 239 9.11 -0.64 -11.06
CA PHE A 239 7.87 -1.25 -10.63
C PHE A 239 7.53 -2.51 -11.45
N TYR A 240 7.63 -2.42 -12.78
CA TYR A 240 7.41 -3.55 -13.66
C TYR A 240 8.41 -4.69 -13.40
N PHE A 241 9.65 -4.34 -13.08
CA PHE A 241 10.66 -5.33 -12.69
C PHE A 241 10.29 -6.06 -11.39
N LEU A 242 9.80 -5.34 -10.37
CA LEU A 242 9.29 -5.94 -9.14
C LEU A 242 8.07 -6.83 -9.39
N PHE A 243 7.18 -6.41 -10.28
CA PHE A 243 6.05 -7.23 -10.71
C PHE A 243 6.50 -8.54 -11.36
N GLU A 244 7.48 -8.51 -12.28
CA GLU A 244 8.02 -9.73 -12.92
C GLU A 244 8.70 -10.65 -11.90
N ILE A 245 9.43 -10.10 -10.93
CA ILE A 245 9.99 -10.88 -9.81
C ILE A 245 8.85 -11.58 -9.05
N THR A 246 7.76 -10.87 -8.76
CA THR A 246 6.61 -11.44 -8.05
C THR A 246 5.97 -12.59 -8.83
N VAL A 247 5.76 -12.42 -10.14
CA VAL A 247 5.25 -13.50 -11.02
C VAL A 247 6.19 -14.69 -11.03
N LEU A 248 7.51 -14.45 -11.03
CA LEU A 248 8.52 -15.50 -10.99
C LEU A 248 8.48 -16.27 -9.66
N VAL A 249 8.44 -15.56 -8.53
CA VAL A 249 8.32 -16.17 -7.19
C VAL A 249 7.02 -16.99 -7.09
N LEU A 250 5.89 -16.44 -7.57
CA LEU A 250 4.62 -17.16 -7.61
C LEU A 250 4.70 -18.43 -8.43
N SER A 251 5.33 -18.37 -9.63
CA SER A 251 5.46 -19.55 -10.47
C SER A 251 6.30 -20.66 -9.83
N PHE A 252 7.30 -20.32 -9.02
CA PHE A 252 8.06 -21.30 -8.24
C PHE A 252 7.26 -21.84 -7.05
N THR A 253 6.56 -20.96 -6.34
CA THR A 253 5.79 -21.35 -5.14
C THR A 253 4.57 -22.19 -5.48
N MET A 254 3.88 -21.87 -6.58
CA MET A 254 2.68 -22.57 -7.01
C MET A 254 2.97 -23.86 -7.78
N ARG A 255 4.19 -24.05 -8.31
CA ARG A 255 4.58 -25.25 -9.07
C ARG A 255 4.38 -26.56 -8.30
N ASN A 256 4.49 -26.52 -6.97
CA ASN A 256 4.37 -27.70 -6.10
C ASN A 256 3.04 -27.74 -5.32
N LYS A 257 2.12 -26.77 -5.54
CA LYS A 257 0.77 -26.87 -4.96
C LYS A 257 -0.09 -27.70 -5.91
N PRO A 258 -0.67 -28.83 -5.46
CA PRO A 258 -1.67 -29.53 -6.24
C PRO A 258 -2.84 -28.58 -6.50
N ASP A 259 -3.41 -28.64 -7.72
CA ASP A 259 -4.55 -27.81 -8.10
C ASP A 259 -5.69 -28.02 -7.10
N ARG A 260 -5.94 -27.05 -6.22
CA ARG A 260 -6.98 -27.13 -5.19
C ARG A 260 -8.35 -27.40 -5.79
N VAL A 261 -8.62 -26.85 -6.97
CA VAL A 261 -9.86 -27.09 -7.71
C VAL A 261 -10.04 -28.58 -8.05
N LEU A 262 -8.93 -29.29 -8.37
CA LEU A 262 -8.95 -30.71 -8.62
C LEU A 262 -9.09 -31.54 -7.35
N GLU A 263 -8.49 -31.09 -6.23
CA GLU A 263 -8.65 -31.77 -4.92
C GLU A 263 -10.06 -31.59 -4.37
N ASP A 264 -10.63 -30.39 -4.42
CA ASP A 264 -12.01 -30.15 -4.00
C ASP A 264 -12.99 -30.87 -4.92
N GLY A 265 -12.76 -30.88 -6.22
CA GLY A 265 -13.53 -31.69 -7.17
C GLY A 265 -13.47 -33.19 -6.86
N ARG A 266 -12.30 -33.72 -6.48
CA ARG A 266 -12.16 -35.13 -6.04
C ARG A 266 -12.88 -35.39 -4.72
N ARG A 267 -12.75 -34.50 -3.71
CA ARG A 267 -13.47 -34.64 -2.44
C ARG A 267 -14.98 -34.66 -2.64
N VAL A 268 -15.51 -33.71 -3.40
CA VAL A 268 -16.94 -33.68 -3.71
C VAL A 268 -17.38 -34.93 -4.46
N ALA A 269 -16.59 -35.42 -5.42
CA ALA A 269 -16.87 -36.67 -6.13
C ALA A 269 -16.82 -37.89 -5.20
N GLU A 270 -15.85 -37.97 -4.29
CA GLU A 270 -15.73 -39.03 -3.28
C GLU A 270 -16.89 -38.99 -2.28
N GLU A 271 -17.31 -37.80 -1.81
CA GLU A 271 -18.50 -37.65 -0.95
C GLU A 271 -19.78 -38.04 -1.66
N MET A 272 -19.94 -37.69 -2.93
CA MET A 272 -21.10 -38.13 -3.73
C MET A 272 -21.13 -39.64 -3.93
N LEU A 273 -19.97 -40.27 -4.17
CA LEU A 273 -19.83 -41.73 -4.27
C LEU A 273 -20.11 -42.43 -2.91
N ALA A 274 -19.61 -41.86 -1.82
CA ALA A 274 -19.86 -42.37 -0.50
C ALA A 274 -21.37 -42.31 -0.12
N ARG A 275 -22.05 -41.20 -0.45
CA ARG A 275 -23.50 -41.08 -0.27
C ARG A 275 -24.29 -42.06 -1.14
N LYS A 276 -23.83 -42.33 -2.36
CA LYS A 276 -24.48 -43.29 -3.27
C LYS A 276 -24.33 -44.74 -2.81
N ASN A 277 -23.23 -45.06 -2.10
CA ASN A 277 -22.92 -46.38 -1.58
C ASN A 277 -23.43 -46.61 -0.12
N GLN A 278 -24.02 -45.63 0.54
CA GLN A 278 -24.68 -45.83 1.80
C GLN A 278 -25.90 -46.73 1.58
N PRO A 279 -26.06 -47.82 2.36
CA PRO A 279 -27.25 -48.66 2.30
C PRO A 279 -28.46 -47.78 2.59
N LYS A 280 -29.44 -47.80 1.68
CA LYS A 280 -30.72 -47.13 1.95
C LYS A 280 -31.25 -47.75 3.22
N GLU A 281 -31.44 -46.93 4.26
CA GLU A 281 -32.21 -47.33 5.44
C GLU A 281 -33.53 -47.93 4.99
N PRO A 282 -33.90 -49.12 5.50
CA PRO A 282 -35.19 -49.71 5.15
C PRO A 282 -36.28 -48.70 5.56
N VAL A 283 -37.08 -48.32 4.58
CA VAL A 283 -38.32 -47.56 4.84
C VAL A 283 -39.14 -48.44 5.72
N LEU A 284 -39.18 -48.17 7.02
CA LEU A 284 -40.17 -48.74 7.95
C LEU A 284 -41.53 -48.27 7.45
N LEU A 285 -42.23 -49.14 6.74
CA LEU A 285 -43.63 -48.93 6.43
C LEU A 285 -44.38 -48.89 7.78
N GLU A 286 -44.92 -47.75 8.14
CA GLU A 286 -45.91 -47.61 9.21
C GLU A 286 -47.18 -48.40 8.81
N GLU A 287 -47.14 -49.71 8.91
CA GLU A 287 -48.30 -50.56 8.99
C GLU A 287 -48.44 -51.01 10.45
N ASP A 288 -48.95 -50.16 11.32
CA ASP A 288 -49.55 -50.57 12.61
C ASP A 288 -50.21 -49.38 13.30
N PHE A 289 -51.20 -48.80 12.65
CA PHE A 289 -52.21 -47.96 13.33
C PHE A 289 -53.63 -48.31 12.82
N LEU A 290 -54.01 -49.58 13.01
CA LEU A 290 -55.45 -49.96 13.04
C LEU A 290 -55.61 -51.20 13.92
N GLU A 291 -55.72 -50.99 15.25
CA GLU A 291 -56.62 -51.73 16.20
C GLU A 291 -56.97 -50.85 17.39
#